data_015f64eddabf9cf87deee2db1d86c154
#
_entry.id   015f64eddabf9cf87deee2db1d86c154
#
_cell.length_a   1.000
_cell.length_b   1.000
_cell.length_c   1.000
_cell.angle_alpha   90.00
_cell.angle_beta   90.00
_cell.angle_gamma   90.00
#
_symmetry.space_group_name_H-M   'P 1'
#
loop_
_entity.id
_entity.type
_entity.pdbx_description
1 polymer ?
#
loop_
_entity_poly.entity_id
_entity_poly.type
_entity_poly.pdbx_seq_one_letter_code
_entity_poly.pdbx_strand_id
1 'polypeptide(L)'
;MSDGTPESGSIWLRARGEPSLTEVFRTVSVVPSSSTWRKFLAFFGPGYLVAVGYMDPGNWATSLAGGAQFGYTLLTVALISNIMAIILQSLCARLAIATGRDLAQACRDAYPPYMAGPLWLLAELAICATDLAEVIGTAIGLNLLFGIPLEIGVMITALDVFLILWLQTRGFRWIEAFIITLLGVIAVCFGLQIAMADPDWGAVIRGFAPTTDIVTNPDMLYIALGIIGATVMPLSLIHI
;
A
#
# COMPACT_ATOMS: atom_id res chain seq x y z
N MET A 1 15.51 52.50 -7.27
CA MET A 1 15.44 51.59 -8.41
C MET A 1 16.32 50.42 -8.05
N SER A 2 15.75 49.41 -7.40
CA SER A 2 16.42 48.13 -7.09
C SER A 2 15.85 47.10 -8.05
N ASP A 3 16.73 46.70 -8.93
CA ASP A 3 16.49 45.70 -9.97
C ASP A 3 16.27 44.33 -9.31
N GLY A 4 15.01 43.95 -9.21
CA GLY A 4 14.61 42.65 -8.69
C GLY A 4 14.59 41.63 -9.81
N THR A 5 15.75 41.11 -10.18
CA THR A 5 15.82 39.86 -10.95
C THR A 5 15.26 38.74 -10.08
N PRO A 6 14.24 37.99 -10.50
CA PRO A 6 13.81 36.83 -9.77
C PRO A 6 14.95 35.79 -9.90
N GLU A 7 15.63 35.49 -8.76
CA GLU A 7 16.48 34.33 -8.67
C GLU A 7 15.71 33.12 -9.24
N SER A 8 16.32 32.45 -10.18
CA SER A 8 15.88 31.18 -10.73
C SER A 8 16.02 30.09 -9.65
N GLY A 9 15.28 30.25 -8.56
CA GLY A 9 15.05 29.22 -7.57
C GLY A 9 14.43 28.03 -8.29
N SER A 10 15.04 26.88 -8.18
CA SER A 10 14.59 25.63 -8.78
C SER A 10 13.07 25.51 -8.61
N ILE A 11 12.37 25.13 -9.67
CA ILE A 11 10.92 24.92 -9.74
C ILE A 11 10.40 24.07 -8.56
N TRP A 12 11.27 23.28 -7.95
CA TRP A 12 11.06 22.42 -6.79
C TRP A 12 10.94 23.15 -5.44
N LEU A 13 11.36 24.40 -5.36
CA LEU A 13 11.34 25.22 -4.12
C LEU A 13 10.25 26.29 -4.11
N ARG A 14 9.18 26.11 -4.87
CA ARG A 14 8.02 27.02 -4.74
C ARG A 14 7.56 27.03 -3.30
N ALA A 15 7.27 28.26 -2.82
CA ALA A 15 6.76 28.51 -1.47
C ALA A 15 5.76 27.42 -1.05
N ARG A 16 5.97 26.85 0.12
CA ARG A 16 5.10 25.83 0.70
C ARG A 16 3.66 26.30 0.59
N GLY A 17 2.93 25.76 -0.40
CA GLY A 17 1.48 25.85 -0.43
C GLY A 17 0.92 25.18 0.83
N GLU A 18 -0.35 25.43 1.11
CA GLU A 18 -1.01 24.74 2.22
C GLU A 18 -0.74 23.23 2.13
N PRO A 19 -0.40 22.58 3.25
CA PRO A 19 -0.12 21.15 3.25
C PRO A 19 -1.32 20.39 2.67
N SER A 20 -1.08 19.50 1.72
CA SER A 20 -2.11 18.70 1.03
C SER A 20 -2.90 17.82 1.98
N LEU A 21 -2.32 17.49 3.11
CA LEU A 21 -2.96 16.75 4.20
C LEU A 21 -3.18 17.71 5.35
N THR A 22 -4.43 17.84 5.77
CA THR A 22 -4.85 18.61 6.93
C THR A 22 -4.02 18.22 8.16
N GLU A 23 -3.70 19.16 9.03
CA GLU A 23 -2.90 18.95 10.27
C GLU A 23 -3.42 17.85 11.20
N VAL A 24 -4.55 17.25 10.87
CA VAL A 24 -5.16 16.07 11.54
C VAL A 24 -4.17 14.93 11.72
N PHE A 25 -3.16 14.82 10.87
CA PHE A 25 -2.16 13.74 10.89
C PHE A 25 -0.86 14.07 11.63
N ARG A 26 -0.73 15.23 12.26
CA ARG A 26 0.39 15.52 13.18
C ARG A 26 0.25 14.80 14.53
N THR A 27 0.05 13.49 14.49
CA THR A 27 -0.26 12.70 15.69
C THR A 27 0.98 12.16 16.39
N VAL A 28 2.15 12.19 15.75
CA VAL A 28 3.40 11.70 16.33
C VAL A 28 4.23 12.87 16.82
N SER A 29 4.14 13.19 18.13
CA SER A 29 5.04 14.15 18.74
C SER A 29 6.36 13.47 19.07
N VAL A 30 7.40 13.77 18.30
CA VAL A 30 8.77 13.28 18.56
C VAL A 30 9.52 14.32 19.36
N VAL A 31 9.86 13.98 20.61
CA VAL A 31 10.74 14.84 21.41
C VAL A 31 12.15 14.79 20.82
N PRO A 32 12.76 15.93 20.43
CA PRO A 32 14.06 15.97 19.76
C PRO A 32 15.20 15.28 20.51
N SER A 33 15.12 15.23 21.83
CA SER A 33 16.13 14.62 22.73
C SER A 33 15.90 13.14 23.01
N SER A 34 14.86 12.49 22.42
CA SER A 34 14.57 11.09 22.71
C SER A 34 15.59 10.15 22.05
N SER A 35 15.86 8.99 22.69
CA SER A 35 16.74 7.96 22.14
C SER A 35 16.20 7.45 20.78
N THR A 36 17.08 6.98 19.90
CA THR A 36 16.72 6.42 18.59
C THR A 36 15.66 5.33 18.69
N TRP A 37 15.70 4.51 19.75
CA TRP A 37 14.73 3.46 19.99
C TRP A 37 13.32 4.00 20.31
N ARG A 38 13.23 5.08 21.10
CA ARG A 38 11.95 5.74 21.36
C ARG A 38 11.37 6.40 20.11
N LYS A 39 12.22 6.98 19.27
CA LYS A 39 11.82 7.52 17.97
C LYS A 39 11.28 6.42 17.08
N PHE A 40 11.99 5.29 16.98
CA PHE A 40 11.54 4.13 16.20
C PHE A 40 10.15 3.65 16.68
N LEU A 41 9.94 3.48 17.98
CA LEU A 41 8.65 3.06 18.54
C LEU A 41 7.53 4.08 18.29
N ALA A 42 7.84 5.38 18.27
CA ALA A 42 6.85 6.42 17.96
C ALA A 42 6.34 6.35 16.51
N PHE A 43 7.19 5.91 15.57
CA PHE A 43 6.81 5.72 14.17
C PHE A 43 6.24 4.33 13.86
N PHE A 44 6.19 3.44 14.84
CA PHE A 44 5.71 2.08 14.65
C PHE A 44 4.22 2.05 14.27
N GLY A 45 3.39 2.86 14.94
CA GLY A 45 1.97 2.98 14.66
C GLY A 45 1.67 3.44 13.22
N PRO A 46 2.18 4.60 12.78
CA PRO A 46 2.04 5.03 11.39
C PRO A 46 2.61 4.04 10.37
N GLY A 47 3.70 3.34 10.71
CA GLY A 47 4.25 2.27 9.87
C GLY A 47 3.27 1.11 9.67
N TYR A 48 2.51 0.72 10.69
CA TYR A 48 1.46 -0.29 10.57
C TYR A 48 0.29 0.18 9.69
N LEU A 49 -0.08 1.47 9.74
CA LEU A 49 -1.11 2.02 8.86
C LEU A 49 -0.73 1.90 7.38
N VAL A 50 0.53 2.15 7.05
CA VAL A 50 1.04 1.96 5.69
C VAL A 50 1.08 0.48 5.33
N ALA A 51 1.47 -0.40 6.27
CA ALA A 51 1.56 -1.84 6.04
C ALA A 51 0.20 -2.49 5.75
N VAL A 52 -0.90 -1.94 6.27
CA VAL A 52 -2.26 -2.42 5.96
C VAL A 52 -2.57 -2.39 4.47
N GLY A 53 -2.06 -1.40 3.74
CA GLY A 53 -2.24 -1.30 2.29
C GLY A 53 -1.74 -2.51 1.50
N TYR A 54 -0.87 -3.35 2.09
CA TYR A 54 -0.41 -4.60 1.48
C TYR A 54 -1.28 -5.82 1.79
N MET A 55 -2.29 -5.67 2.65
CA MET A 55 -3.22 -6.74 3.04
C MET A 55 -4.51 -6.69 2.21
N ASP A 56 -4.44 -6.13 1.03
CA ASP A 56 -5.55 -5.99 0.09
C ASP A 56 -5.93 -7.33 -0.57
N PRO A 57 -7.17 -7.49 -1.01
CA PRO A 57 -7.63 -8.70 -1.70
C PRO A 57 -6.87 -9.00 -3.00
N GLY A 58 -6.33 -7.99 -3.69
CA GLY A 58 -5.53 -8.16 -4.91
C GLY A 58 -4.24 -8.93 -4.65
N ASN A 59 -3.50 -8.57 -3.59
CA ASN A 59 -2.31 -9.31 -3.14
C ASN A 59 -2.66 -10.74 -2.73
N TRP A 60 -3.79 -10.94 -2.06
CA TRP A 60 -4.24 -12.27 -1.66
C TRP A 60 -4.59 -13.14 -2.85
N ALA A 61 -5.40 -12.63 -3.78
CA ALA A 61 -5.85 -13.37 -4.96
C ALA A 61 -4.67 -13.79 -5.84
N THR A 62 -3.75 -12.88 -6.12
CA THR A 62 -2.58 -13.16 -6.97
C THR A 62 -1.60 -14.13 -6.30
N SER A 63 -1.38 -13.99 -4.99
CA SER A 63 -0.50 -14.89 -4.22
C SER A 63 -1.09 -16.29 -4.11
N LEU A 64 -2.40 -16.42 -3.85
CA LEU A 64 -3.09 -17.71 -3.80
C LEU A 64 -3.09 -18.40 -5.17
N ALA A 65 -3.39 -17.66 -6.25
CA ALA A 65 -3.35 -18.21 -7.61
C ALA A 65 -1.93 -18.67 -7.99
N GLY A 66 -0.92 -17.85 -7.67
CA GLY A 66 0.48 -18.19 -7.91
C GLY A 66 0.93 -19.40 -7.15
N GLY A 67 0.62 -19.49 -5.86
CA GLY A 67 0.95 -20.63 -5.02
C GLY A 67 0.24 -21.92 -5.46
N ALA A 68 -1.05 -21.83 -5.81
CA ALA A 68 -1.85 -22.98 -6.24
C ALA A 68 -1.38 -23.57 -7.59
N GLN A 69 -0.96 -22.71 -8.53
CA GLN A 69 -0.58 -23.14 -9.88
C GLN A 69 0.91 -23.47 -10.01
N PHE A 70 1.78 -22.72 -9.33
CA PHE A 70 3.23 -22.80 -9.54
C PHE A 70 4.03 -23.09 -8.27
N GLY A 71 3.34 -23.42 -7.18
CA GLY A 71 3.98 -23.72 -5.90
C GLY A 71 4.81 -22.53 -5.40
N TYR A 72 6.09 -22.76 -5.11
CA TYR A 72 6.97 -21.74 -4.54
C TYR A 72 7.70 -20.88 -5.58
N THR A 73 7.53 -21.13 -6.88
CA THR A 73 8.35 -20.51 -7.95
C THR A 73 8.19 -18.98 -7.99
N LEU A 74 7.00 -18.47 -7.68
CA LEU A 74 6.72 -17.04 -7.72
C LEU A 74 7.10 -16.26 -6.44
N LEU A 75 7.72 -16.94 -5.44
CA LEU A 75 8.27 -16.26 -4.25
C LEU A 75 9.35 -15.24 -4.61
N THR A 76 10.13 -15.51 -5.65
CA THR A 76 11.10 -14.55 -6.22
C THR A 76 10.42 -13.26 -6.64
N VAL A 77 9.29 -13.36 -7.35
CA VAL A 77 8.53 -12.18 -7.82
C VAL A 77 8.00 -11.38 -6.64
N ALA A 78 7.42 -12.07 -5.65
CA ALA A 78 6.93 -11.43 -4.43
C ALA A 78 8.06 -10.70 -3.68
N LEU A 79 9.25 -11.31 -3.56
CA LEU A 79 10.41 -10.69 -2.92
C LEU A 79 10.86 -9.44 -3.67
N ILE A 80 11.02 -9.53 -4.99
CA ILE A 80 11.45 -8.40 -5.83
C ILE A 80 10.42 -7.26 -5.75
N SER A 81 9.12 -7.58 -5.84
CA SER A 81 8.04 -6.60 -5.72
C SER A 81 8.07 -5.87 -4.39
N ASN A 82 8.29 -6.58 -3.28
CA ASN A 82 8.42 -5.96 -1.96
C ASN A 82 9.64 -5.04 -1.87
N ILE A 83 10.79 -5.46 -2.40
CA ILE A 83 11.99 -4.60 -2.43
C ILE A 83 11.73 -3.34 -3.26
N MET A 84 11.10 -3.48 -4.43
CA MET A 84 10.71 -2.33 -5.27
C MET A 84 9.76 -1.38 -4.50
N ALA A 85 8.76 -1.92 -3.82
CA ALA A 85 7.82 -1.14 -3.03
C ALA A 85 8.53 -0.36 -1.91
N ILE A 86 9.44 -0.99 -1.16
CA ILE A 86 10.24 -0.34 -0.10
C ILE A 86 11.08 0.81 -0.68
N ILE A 87 11.73 0.61 -1.82
CA ILE A 87 12.53 1.65 -2.47
C ILE A 87 11.65 2.82 -2.90
N LEU A 88 10.55 2.54 -3.61
CA LEU A 88 9.65 3.57 -4.12
C LEU A 88 9.00 4.37 -2.98
N GLN A 89 8.52 3.70 -1.94
CA GLN A 89 7.95 4.37 -0.76
C GLN A 89 8.97 5.24 -0.04
N SER A 90 10.21 4.76 0.11
CA SER A 90 11.28 5.55 0.74
C SER A 90 11.63 6.79 -0.08
N LEU A 91 11.59 6.71 -1.41
CA LEU A 91 11.80 7.85 -2.30
C LEU A 91 10.65 8.86 -2.21
N CYS A 92 9.39 8.38 -2.17
CA CYS A 92 8.22 9.25 -1.99
C CYS A 92 8.24 9.97 -0.65
N ALA A 93 8.60 9.27 0.44
CA ALA A 93 8.73 9.89 1.76
C ALA A 93 9.83 10.97 1.78
N ARG A 94 10.98 10.71 1.15
CA ARG A 94 12.05 11.69 1.00
C ARG A 94 11.62 12.90 0.18
N LEU A 95 10.88 12.66 -0.92
CA LEU A 95 10.31 13.73 -1.74
C LEU A 95 9.38 14.61 -0.92
N ALA A 96 8.45 14.01 -0.16
CA ALA A 96 7.50 14.73 0.68
C ALA A 96 8.22 15.57 1.76
N ILE A 97 9.24 15.02 2.42
CA ILE A 97 10.02 15.72 3.44
C ILE A 97 10.81 16.89 2.81
N ALA A 98 11.41 16.70 1.64
CA ALA A 98 12.25 17.69 0.98
C ALA A 98 11.44 18.84 0.37
N THR A 99 10.27 18.53 -0.22
CA THR A 99 9.48 19.50 -1.00
C THR A 99 8.23 20.00 -0.28
N GLY A 100 7.75 19.28 0.75
CA GLY A 100 6.45 19.50 1.37
C GLY A 100 5.27 19.14 0.46
N ARG A 101 5.48 18.35 -0.58
CA ARG A 101 4.50 17.96 -1.60
C ARG A 101 4.37 16.46 -1.68
N ASP A 102 3.17 15.97 -1.94
CA ASP A 102 2.94 14.58 -2.30
C ASP A 102 3.41 14.28 -3.74
N LEU A 103 3.46 12.99 -4.09
CA LEU A 103 3.92 12.57 -5.41
C LEU A 103 3.06 13.11 -6.55
N ALA A 104 1.73 13.18 -6.37
CA ALA A 104 0.81 13.68 -7.39
C ALA A 104 1.04 15.16 -7.67
N GLN A 105 1.21 15.96 -6.61
CA GLN A 105 1.55 17.38 -6.72
C GLN A 105 2.92 17.58 -7.38
N ALA A 106 3.92 16.78 -7.00
CA ALA A 106 5.25 16.86 -7.58
C ALA A 106 5.22 16.50 -9.08
N CYS A 107 4.46 15.47 -9.47
CA CYS A 107 4.27 15.10 -10.87
C CYS A 107 3.60 16.23 -11.67
N ARG A 108 2.53 16.82 -11.11
CA ARG A 108 1.83 17.93 -11.75
C ARG A 108 2.74 19.14 -12.01
N ASP A 109 3.66 19.39 -11.10
CA ASP A 109 4.57 20.54 -11.21
C ASP A 109 5.78 20.25 -12.10
N ALA A 110 6.19 18.99 -12.21
CA ALA A 110 7.36 18.57 -12.99
C ALA A 110 7.05 18.30 -14.45
N TYR A 111 5.86 17.79 -14.74
CA TYR A 111 5.48 17.40 -16.09
C TYR A 111 4.74 18.55 -16.82
N PRO A 112 4.79 18.56 -18.17
CA PRO A 112 4.01 19.51 -18.96
C PRO A 112 2.50 19.37 -18.68
N PRO A 113 1.71 20.46 -18.78
CA PRO A 113 0.28 20.47 -18.45
C PRO A 113 -0.56 19.40 -19.17
N TYR A 114 -0.18 19.03 -20.40
CA TYR A 114 -0.89 17.99 -21.17
C TYR A 114 -0.74 16.59 -20.59
N MET A 115 0.29 16.34 -19.77
CA MET A 115 0.50 15.04 -19.07
C MET A 115 -0.36 14.90 -17.81
N ALA A 116 -0.81 15.99 -17.23
CA ALA A 116 -1.57 15.96 -15.98
C ALA A 116 -2.90 15.21 -16.14
N GLY A 117 -3.64 15.43 -17.24
CA GLY A 117 -4.89 14.74 -17.52
C GLY A 117 -4.74 13.21 -17.64
N PRO A 118 -3.88 12.71 -18.53
CA PRO A 118 -3.62 11.26 -18.64
C PRO A 118 -3.14 10.62 -17.33
N LEU A 119 -2.24 11.25 -16.60
CA LEU A 119 -1.75 10.73 -15.32
C LEU A 119 -2.86 10.67 -14.27
N TRP A 120 -3.69 11.70 -14.20
CA TRP A 120 -4.87 11.72 -13.33
C TRP A 120 -5.85 10.61 -13.70
N LEU A 121 -6.17 10.45 -14.98
CA LEU A 121 -7.09 9.39 -15.43
C LEU A 121 -6.56 7.99 -15.09
N LEU A 122 -5.27 7.74 -15.29
CA LEU A 122 -4.64 6.46 -14.91
C LEU A 122 -4.70 6.22 -13.39
N ALA A 123 -4.48 7.25 -12.58
CA ALA A 123 -4.59 7.17 -11.13
C ALA A 123 -6.04 6.85 -10.71
N GLU A 124 -7.04 7.53 -11.28
CA GLU A 124 -8.46 7.27 -11.00
C GLU A 124 -8.87 5.85 -11.38
N LEU A 125 -8.44 5.36 -12.54
CA LEU A 125 -8.71 3.97 -12.95
C LEU A 125 -8.07 2.96 -11.99
N ALA A 126 -6.85 3.23 -11.53
CA ALA A 126 -6.18 2.38 -10.55
C ALA A 126 -6.91 2.37 -9.21
N ILE A 127 -7.36 3.54 -8.73
CA ILE A 127 -8.14 3.68 -7.50
C ILE A 127 -9.46 2.90 -7.62
N CYS A 128 -10.23 3.12 -8.68
CA CYS A 128 -11.49 2.40 -8.90
C CYS A 128 -11.29 0.89 -8.97
N ALA A 129 -10.20 0.41 -9.59
CA ALA A 129 -9.90 -1.02 -9.65
C ALA A 129 -9.58 -1.59 -8.26
N THR A 130 -8.86 -0.83 -7.43
CA THR A 130 -8.54 -1.23 -6.06
C THR A 130 -9.80 -1.29 -5.19
N ASP A 131 -10.64 -0.26 -5.23
CA ASP A 131 -11.90 -0.20 -4.47
C ASP A 131 -12.83 -1.36 -4.85
N LEU A 132 -12.91 -1.67 -6.16
CA LEU A 132 -13.68 -2.81 -6.63
C LEU A 132 -13.14 -4.14 -6.11
N ALA A 133 -11.81 -4.31 -6.08
CA ALA A 133 -11.17 -5.50 -5.53
C ALA A 133 -11.45 -5.65 -4.02
N GLU A 134 -11.45 -4.55 -3.26
CA GLU A 134 -11.77 -4.56 -1.82
C GLU A 134 -13.21 -5.00 -1.56
N VAL A 135 -14.17 -4.46 -2.30
CA VAL A 135 -15.59 -4.82 -2.18
C VAL A 135 -15.81 -6.30 -2.52
N ILE A 136 -15.24 -6.77 -3.62
CA ILE A 136 -15.35 -8.18 -4.03
C ILE A 136 -14.67 -9.10 -3.02
N GLY A 137 -13.48 -8.74 -2.55
CA GLY A 137 -12.71 -9.53 -1.58
C GLY A 137 -13.44 -9.69 -0.25
N THR A 138 -14.02 -8.63 0.27
CA THR A 138 -14.84 -8.66 1.49
C THR A 138 -16.08 -9.53 1.30
N ALA A 139 -16.79 -9.39 0.18
CA ALA A 139 -17.96 -10.22 -0.13
C ALA A 139 -17.60 -11.71 -0.23
N ILE A 140 -16.47 -12.06 -0.86
CA ILE A 140 -15.96 -13.43 -0.92
C ILE A 140 -15.62 -13.94 0.49
N GLY A 141 -14.96 -13.14 1.31
CA GLY A 141 -14.63 -13.48 2.69
C GLY A 141 -15.88 -13.78 3.52
N LEU A 142 -16.91 -12.95 3.43
CA LEU A 142 -18.20 -13.17 4.09
C LEU A 142 -18.91 -14.42 3.58
N ASN A 143 -18.85 -14.69 2.30
CA ASN A 143 -19.40 -15.90 1.72
C ASN A 143 -18.70 -17.17 2.23
N LEU A 144 -17.36 -17.18 2.26
CA LEU A 144 -16.57 -18.32 2.71
C LEU A 144 -16.74 -18.59 4.21
N LEU A 145 -16.85 -17.55 5.04
CA LEU A 145 -16.94 -17.70 6.49
C LEU A 145 -18.37 -17.99 6.97
N PHE A 146 -19.37 -17.35 6.39
CA PHE A 146 -20.75 -17.34 6.89
C PHE A 146 -21.76 -17.87 5.87
N GLY A 147 -21.34 -18.22 4.64
CA GLY A 147 -22.26 -18.64 3.58
C GLY A 147 -23.18 -17.52 3.07
N ILE A 148 -22.84 -16.26 3.31
CA ILE A 148 -23.64 -15.11 2.88
C ILE A 148 -23.55 -14.97 1.36
N PRO A 149 -24.68 -14.82 0.62
CA PRO A 149 -24.66 -14.57 -0.82
C PRO A 149 -23.80 -13.33 -1.17
N LEU A 150 -23.08 -13.38 -2.29
CA LEU A 150 -22.14 -12.33 -2.69
C LEU A 150 -22.79 -10.95 -2.79
N GLU A 151 -24.04 -10.90 -3.28
CA GLU A 151 -24.81 -9.65 -3.42
C GLU A 151 -25.06 -8.98 -2.06
N ILE A 152 -25.38 -9.78 -1.05
CA ILE A 152 -25.57 -9.30 0.32
C ILE A 152 -24.22 -8.91 0.92
N GLY A 153 -23.15 -9.67 0.64
CA GLY A 153 -21.78 -9.35 1.03
C GLY A 153 -21.35 -7.98 0.54
N VAL A 154 -21.59 -7.65 -0.72
CA VAL A 154 -21.33 -6.34 -1.31
C VAL A 154 -22.09 -5.21 -0.58
N MET A 155 -23.36 -5.43 -0.25
CA MET A 155 -24.16 -4.44 0.50
C MET A 155 -23.60 -4.23 1.92
N ILE A 156 -23.18 -5.30 2.59
CA ILE A 156 -22.55 -5.21 3.91
C ILE A 156 -21.22 -4.42 3.84
N THR A 157 -20.43 -4.63 2.81
CA THR A 157 -19.18 -3.88 2.60
C THR A 157 -19.42 -2.39 2.44
N ALA A 158 -20.54 -1.99 1.82
CA ALA A 158 -20.89 -0.58 1.75
C ALA A 158 -21.20 0.03 3.13
N LEU A 159 -21.57 -0.79 4.11
CA LEU A 159 -21.85 -0.34 5.49
C LEU A 159 -20.57 -0.19 6.33
N ASP A 160 -19.51 -0.92 6.03
CA ASP A 160 -18.25 -0.83 6.78
C ASP A 160 -17.58 0.54 6.63
N VAL A 161 -17.76 1.20 5.48
CA VAL A 161 -17.33 2.60 5.25
C VAL A 161 -17.90 3.53 6.33
N PHE A 162 -19.17 3.36 6.70
CA PHE A 162 -19.78 4.16 7.78
C PHE A 162 -19.15 3.86 9.14
N LEU A 163 -18.77 2.61 9.40
CA LEU A 163 -18.05 2.23 10.62
C LEU A 163 -16.70 2.95 10.71
N ILE A 164 -15.94 2.97 9.61
CA ILE A 164 -14.65 3.65 9.53
C ILE A 164 -14.82 5.16 9.71
N LEU A 165 -15.80 5.77 9.03
CA LEU A 165 -16.11 7.18 9.17
C LEU A 165 -16.51 7.53 10.62
N TRP A 166 -17.33 6.69 11.26
CA TRP A 166 -17.68 6.86 12.67
C TRP A 166 -16.45 6.72 13.57
N LEU A 167 -15.56 5.77 13.29
CA LEU A 167 -14.33 5.60 14.06
C LEU A 167 -13.40 6.82 13.93
N GLN A 168 -13.35 7.44 12.75
CA GLN A 168 -12.61 8.68 12.51
C GLN A 168 -13.06 9.82 13.43
N THR A 169 -14.37 9.90 13.72
CA THR A 169 -14.89 10.94 14.64
C THR A 169 -14.44 10.75 16.09
N ARG A 170 -14.02 9.55 16.46
CA ARG A 170 -13.52 9.23 17.81
C ARG A 170 -12.04 9.54 18.01
N GLY A 171 -11.33 9.89 16.94
CA GLY A 171 -9.93 10.25 16.96
C GLY A 171 -9.02 9.16 16.42
N PHE A 172 -7.88 9.59 15.90
CA PHE A 172 -6.91 8.76 15.16
C PHE A 172 -6.41 7.52 15.94
N ARG A 173 -6.24 7.63 17.26
CA ARG A 173 -5.78 6.51 18.10
C ARG A 173 -6.69 5.29 18.08
N TRP A 174 -7.98 5.48 17.91
CA TRP A 174 -8.94 4.37 17.84
C TRP A 174 -8.80 3.61 16.52
N ILE A 175 -8.58 4.35 15.43
CA ILE A 175 -8.31 3.75 14.12
C ILE A 175 -6.99 2.96 14.16
N GLU A 176 -5.94 3.56 14.71
CA GLU A 176 -4.63 2.91 14.86
C GLU A 176 -4.74 1.62 15.68
N ALA A 177 -5.40 1.67 16.84
CA ALA A 177 -5.60 0.49 17.68
C ALA A 177 -6.42 -0.60 16.99
N PHE A 178 -7.47 -0.22 16.26
CA PHE A 178 -8.30 -1.14 15.47
C PHE A 178 -7.48 -1.85 14.40
N ILE A 179 -6.72 -1.09 13.62
CA ILE A 179 -5.86 -1.62 12.55
C ILE A 179 -4.77 -2.54 13.10
N ILE A 180 -4.08 -2.16 14.18
CA ILE A 180 -3.06 -3.01 14.82
C ILE A 180 -3.69 -4.32 15.30
N THR A 181 -4.90 -4.28 15.85
CA THR A 181 -5.60 -5.48 16.29
C THR A 181 -5.92 -6.40 15.12
N LEU A 182 -6.44 -5.86 14.00
CA LEU A 182 -6.72 -6.65 12.80
C LEU A 182 -5.46 -7.28 12.21
N LEU A 183 -4.37 -6.52 12.13
CA LEU A 183 -3.08 -7.06 11.69
C LEU A 183 -2.57 -8.17 12.61
N GLY A 184 -2.76 -8.02 13.91
CA GLY A 184 -2.45 -9.06 14.88
C GLY A 184 -3.24 -10.35 14.64
N VAL A 185 -4.55 -10.23 14.40
CA VAL A 185 -5.40 -11.38 14.04
C VAL A 185 -4.92 -12.04 12.76
N ILE A 186 -4.66 -11.27 11.70
CA ILE A 186 -4.16 -11.79 10.42
C ILE A 186 -2.82 -12.51 10.63
N ALA A 187 -1.89 -11.93 11.38
CA ALA A 187 -0.59 -12.55 11.66
C ALA A 187 -0.74 -13.89 12.41
N VAL A 188 -1.65 -13.96 13.38
CA VAL A 188 -1.96 -15.22 14.08
C VAL A 188 -2.56 -16.25 13.14
N CYS A 189 -3.53 -15.86 12.29
CA CYS A 189 -4.12 -16.75 11.30
C CYS A 189 -3.09 -17.33 10.34
N PHE A 190 -2.19 -16.49 9.81
CA PHE A 190 -1.09 -16.96 8.96
C PHE A 190 -0.11 -17.87 9.70
N GLY A 191 0.25 -17.52 10.93
CA GLY A 191 1.10 -18.37 11.77
C GLY A 191 0.52 -19.78 11.94
N LEU A 192 -0.78 -19.85 12.24
CA LEU A 192 -1.50 -21.12 12.36
C LEU A 192 -1.55 -21.88 11.03
N GLN A 193 -1.82 -21.20 9.92
CA GLN A 193 -1.84 -21.81 8.59
C GLN A 193 -0.47 -22.40 8.22
N ILE A 194 0.61 -21.68 8.45
CA ILE A 194 1.98 -22.16 8.20
C ILE A 194 2.29 -23.36 9.08
N ALA A 195 1.92 -23.32 10.36
CA ALA A 195 2.15 -24.43 11.29
C ALA A 195 1.35 -25.70 10.90
N MET A 196 0.16 -25.53 10.34
CA MET A 196 -0.71 -26.64 9.89
C MET A 196 -0.35 -27.18 8.50
N ALA A 197 0.24 -26.33 7.65
CA ALA A 197 0.56 -26.68 6.27
C ALA A 197 1.83 -27.51 6.14
N ASP A 198 2.68 -27.54 7.17
CA ASP A 198 3.98 -28.25 7.20
C ASP A 198 4.78 -28.09 5.88
N PRO A 199 5.17 -26.86 5.51
CA PRO A 199 5.76 -26.58 4.21
C PRO A 199 7.17 -27.18 4.10
N ASP A 200 7.54 -27.64 2.89
CA ASP A 200 8.92 -27.99 2.59
C ASP A 200 9.80 -26.71 2.56
N TRP A 201 10.44 -26.43 3.67
CA TRP A 201 11.31 -25.25 3.80
C TRP A 201 12.47 -25.23 2.81
N GLY A 202 12.94 -26.42 2.37
CA GLY A 202 13.96 -26.51 1.32
C GLY A 202 13.43 -26.01 -0.03
N ALA A 203 12.19 -26.37 -0.37
CA ALA A 203 11.53 -25.90 -1.58
C ALA A 203 11.19 -24.39 -1.48
N VAL A 204 10.75 -23.91 -0.31
CA VAL A 204 10.51 -22.49 -0.07
C VAL A 204 11.77 -21.65 -0.34
N ILE A 205 12.92 -22.05 0.23
CA ILE A 205 14.18 -21.32 0.02
C ILE A 205 14.60 -21.34 -1.45
N ARG A 206 14.44 -22.48 -2.14
CA ARG A 206 14.72 -22.57 -3.57
C ARG A 206 13.79 -21.70 -4.42
N GLY A 207 12.54 -21.50 -3.98
CA GLY A 207 11.56 -20.65 -4.65
C GLY A 207 11.92 -19.16 -4.68
N PHE A 208 12.87 -18.73 -3.86
CA PHE A 208 13.43 -17.36 -3.94
C PHE A 208 14.50 -17.20 -5.02
N ALA A 209 14.97 -18.29 -5.64
CA ALA A 209 15.89 -18.20 -6.76
C ALA A 209 15.14 -17.83 -8.05
N PRO A 210 15.60 -16.84 -8.81
CA PRO A 210 14.96 -16.44 -10.06
C PRO A 210 15.09 -17.54 -11.11
N THR A 211 13.98 -17.86 -11.79
CA THR A 211 13.93 -18.82 -12.89
C THR A 211 13.49 -18.13 -14.18
N THR A 212 14.02 -18.59 -15.33
CA THR A 212 13.61 -18.05 -16.64
C THR A 212 12.18 -18.41 -17.00
N ASP A 213 11.62 -19.44 -16.37
CA ASP A 213 10.25 -19.92 -16.61
C ASP A 213 9.21 -18.84 -16.33
N ILE A 214 9.48 -17.93 -15.39
CA ILE A 214 8.61 -16.81 -15.04
C ILE A 214 8.32 -15.92 -16.26
N VAL A 215 9.30 -15.77 -17.17
CA VAL A 215 9.18 -14.92 -18.35
C VAL A 215 8.77 -15.71 -19.60
N THR A 216 9.11 -17.00 -19.66
CA THR A 216 8.85 -17.82 -20.84
C THR A 216 7.48 -18.48 -20.84
N ASN A 217 6.90 -18.72 -19.66
CA ASN A 217 5.55 -19.27 -19.52
C ASN A 217 4.52 -18.13 -19.44
N PRO A 218 3.58 -18.00 -20.41
CA PRO A 218 2.62 -16.90 -20.42
C PRO A 218 1.71 -16.85 -19.19
N ASP A 219 1.27 -17.98 -18.66
CA ASP A 219 0.38 -18.04 -17.49
C ASP A 219 1.13 -17.62 -16.23
N MET A 220 2.38 -18.05 -16.09
CA MET A 220 3.25 -17.65 -14.98
C MET A 220 3.58 -16.16 -15.04
N LEU A 221 3.88 -15.64 -16.24
CA LEU A 221 4.13 -14.21 -16.46
C LEU A 221 2.89 -13.37 -16.13
N TYR A 222 1.70 -13.81 -16.51
CA TYR A 222 0.45 -13.13 -16.20
C TYR A 222 0.26 -12.97 -14.68
N ILE A 223 0.42 -14.05 -13.93
CA ILE A 223 0.28 -14.02 -12.45
C ILE A 223 1.43 -13.21 -11.83
N ALA A 224 2.65 -13.33 -12.34
CA ALA A 224 3.79 -12.53 -11.88
C ALA A 224 3.53 -11.02 -12.04
N LEU A 225 2.99 -10.58 -13.17
CA LEU A 225 2.59 -9.19 -13.39
C LEU A 225 1.48 -8.77 -12.43
N GLY A 226 0.54 -9.67 -12.13
CA GLY A 226 -0.50 -9.45 -11.12
C GLY A 226 0.08 -9.24 -9.72
N ILE A 227 1.06 -10.07 -9.31
CA ILE A 227 1.75 -9.93 -8.01
C ILE A 227 2.51 -8.59 -7.94
N ILE A 228 3.22 -8.21 -9.00
CA ILE A 228 3.95 -6.93 -9.05
C ILE A 228 2.97 -5.77 -8.96
N GLY A 229 1.89 -5.80 -9.74
CA GLY A 229 0.89 -4.73 -9.80
C GLY A 229 0.16 -4.54 -8.48
N ALA A 230 -0.23 -5.64 -7.83
CA ALA A 230 -0.89 -5.60 -6.53
C ALA A 230 0.06 -5.14 -5.40
N THR A 231 1.31 -5.62 -5.40
CA THR A 231 2.28 -5.29 -4.34
C THR A 231 2.80 -3.85 -4.46
N VAL A 232 3.03 -3.35 -5.68
CA VAL A 232 3.52 -1.98 -5.90
C VAL A 232 2.31 -1.05 -6.08
N MET A 233 1.52 -0.90 -5.03
CA MET A 233 0.29 -0.11 -5.08
C MET A 233 0.56 1.38 -5.30
N PRO A 234 -0.03 2.00 -6.34
CA PRO A 234 0.12 3.44 -6.58
C PRO A 234 -0.50 4.31 -5.49
N LEU A 235 -1.56 3.83 -4.82
CA LEU A 235 -2.26 4.55 -3.74
C LEU A 235 -1.37 4.86 -2.55
N SER A 236 -0.59 3.89 -2.06
CA SER A 236 0.32 4.13 -0.94
C SER A 236 1.44 5.10 -1.32
N LEU A 237 1.82 5.17 -2.59
CA LEU A 237 2.82 6.11 -3.11
C LEU A 237 2.27 7.55 -3.20
N ILE A 238 0.99 7.72 -3.47
CA ILE A 238 0.34 9.03 -3.58
C ILE A 238 0.07 9.64 -2.20
N HIS A 239 -0.30 8.81 -1.21
CA HIS A 239 -0.68 9.29 0.14
C HIS A 239 0.50 9.43 1.11
N ILE A 240 1.67 8.92 0.79
CA ILE A 240 2.89 9.11 1.59
C ILE A 240 3.50 10.49 1.34
#